data_e41da8a69682de65e064420715bf0cdc
#
_entry.id   e41da8a69682de65e064420715bf0cdc
#
_cell.length_a   1.000
_cell.length_b   1.000
_cell.length_c   1.000
_cell.angle_alpha   90.00
_cell.angle_beta   90.00
_cell.angle_gamma   90.00
#
_symmetry.space_group_name_H-M   'P 1'
#
loop_
_entity.id
_entity.type
_entity.pdbx_description
1 polymer ?
#
loop_
_entity_poly.entity_id
_entity_poly.type
_entity_poly.pdbx_seq_one_letter_code
_entity_poly.pdbx_strand_id
1 'polypeptide(L)'
;MNEPLSSDKNSSSITANDEEQNLSDSDIGEEEANVTYVEQLAEFVNQASFDDISEAARMQLKIRILDSLGCAIGAIGSGPVQLVREQVEEFDGNGSCTLIGQGRAAPDRAAFYNGALVRYLDFNDSYLAKGETCHPSDNLAPVLAAVEYSNGTGRDLLTALAVAYQVQCRLSDVAPVRAAGFDHTTQGSYAVAAGVSKALGLNPDQTANAIAISGSAFNALRVTRTVRLSNWKGLAYPNAASCCTFVTFLAKRGITGPLEVFEGEKGFMDAIAGCFEIDWVREDLERATATILKKYNAEIHSQTAIECALQLKAQEKLDSVEIKQIDMETFDVAYHIIGGGDEGDKTAVSTKEEADHSLPYLISVALLDGQVMPEQYTVERITRGDVQGLLQKVSIRPSGEFSNRFPKEMPCRLTMTLRNGRVVSKEIHDYPGFITQPMSWEMAFEKFERITAPFTTASSRNSIADAVKNMDSVQIRDLTQLFHNIERPHSKRPVKAPRVGKEV
;
A
#
# COMPACT_ATOMS: atom_id res chain seq x y z
N MET A 1 59.98 -2.84 32.04
CA MET A 1 61.21 -2.83 31.27
C MET A 1 60.92 -1.94 30.11
N ASN A 2 61.08 -0.60 30.21
CA ASN A 2 62.28 0.15 29.88
C ASN A 2 62.71 -0.20 28.44
N GLU A 3 62.83 0.66 27.49
CA GLU A 3 63.36 2.04 27.48
C GLU A 3 62.95 2.79 26.21
N PRO A 4 63.13 4.16 26.15
CA PRO A 4 62.83 5.04 25.05
C PRO A 4 64.06 5.47 24.30
N LEU A 5 63.97 6.00 23.09
CA LEU A 5 64.99 6.78 22.37
C LEU A 5 64.32 7.45 21.16
N SER A 6 64.65 8.59 20.67
CA SER A 6 65.42 9.78 21.01
C SER A 6 65.15 10.78 19.88
N SER A 7 65.12 12.03 20.24
CA SER A 7 65.02 13.20 19.36
C SER A 7 66.18 13.33 18.40
N ASP A 8 65.88 13.81 17.16
CA ASP A 8 66.85 14.67 16.49
C ASP A 8 66.15 15.79 15.71
N LYS A 9 66.58 16.98 16.05
CA LYS A 9 66.26 18.26 15.41
C LYS A 9 67.21 18.41 14.19
N ASN A 10 66.68 18.81 13.05
CA ASN A 10 67.45 19.60 12.10
C ASN A 10 66.56 20.71 11.53
N SER A 11 66.95 21.91 11.92
CA SER A 11 66.53 23.18 11.36
C SER A 11 67.29 23.49 10.09
N SER A 12 66.56 23.76 8.99
CA SER A 12 67.12 24.57 7.92
C SER A 12 66.09 25.60 7.45
N SER A 13 66.49 26.84 7.73
CA SER A 13 65.90 28.07 7.23
C SER A 13 66.00 28.15 5.71
N ILE A 14 64.85 28.42 5.05
CA ILE A 14 64.85 28.96 3.67
C ILE A 14 63.95 30.20 3.67
N THR A 15 64.56 31.25 3.17
CA THR A 15 64.15 32.64 3.03
C THR A 15 62.91 32.82 2.16
N ALA A 16 62.08 33.77 2.55
CA ALA A 16 60.98 34.36 1.79
C ALA A 16 61.46 34.96 0.47
N ASN A 17 60.72 34.66 -0.60
CA ASN A 17 60.61 35.54 -1.77
C ASN A 17 59.13 35.79 -2.05
N ASP A 18 58.77 37.04 -1.87
CA ASP A 18 57.52 37.62 -2.31
C ASP A 18 57.47 37.65 -3.85
N GLU A 19 56.56 36.88 -4.45
CA GLU A 19 56.03 37.16 -5.78
C GLU A 19 54.51 37.25 -5.65
N GLU A 20 53.99 38.48 -5.57
CA GLU A 20 52.61 38.82 -5.81
C GLU A 20 52.26 38.45 -7.25
N GLN A 21 51.59 37.34 -7.46
CA GLN A 21 50.83 37.10 -8.68
C GLN A 21 49.39 37.55 -8.47
N ASN A 22 49.08 38.67 -9.10
CA ASN A 22 47.72 39.12 -9.41
C ASN A 22 46.97 37.99 -10.13
N LEU A 23 46.13 37.25 -9.44
CA LEU A 23 45.09 36.41 -10.04
C LEU A 23 43.86 37.31 -10.22
N SER A 24 43.57 37.66 -11.45
CA SER A 24 42.36 38.34 -11.87
C SER A 24 41.15 37.52 -11.47
N ASP A 25 40.24 38.11 -10.71
CA ASP A 25 38.85 37.73 -10.54
C ASP A 25 38.13 37.81 -11.89
N SER A 26 38.12 36.70 -12.61
CA SER A 26 37.18 36.47 -13.71
C SER A 26 37.23 34.97 -14.08
N ASP A 27 36.23 34.27 -13.68
CA ASP A 27 35.62 33.03 -14.17
C ASP A 27 35.21 32.13 -12.99
N ILE A 28 34.35 32.67 -12.11
CA ILE A 28 33.36 31.81 -11.47
C ILE A 28 32.26 31.70 -12.51
N GLY A 29 32.40 30.74 -13.43
CA GLY A 29 31.26 30.27 -14.21
C GLY A 29 30.20 29.84 -13.21
N GLU A 30 29.04 30.46 -13.26
CA GLU A 30 27.84 29.92 -12.65
C GLU A 30 27.71 28.51 -13.24
N GLU A 31 28.11 27.47 -12.49
CA GLU A 31 27.62 26.11 -12.76
C GLU A 31 26.10 26.26 -12.72
N GLU A 32 25.44 26.14 -13.87
CA GLU A 32 23.99 25.94 -13.92
C GLU A 32 23.70 24.79 -12.95
N ALA A 33 23.15 25.12 -11.78
CA ALA A 33 22.82 24.12 -10.79
C ALA A 33 21.84 23.15 -11.44
N ASN A 34 22.30 21.92 -11.71
CA ASN A 34 21.46 20.90 -12.30
C ASN A 34 20.27 20.67 -11.38
N VAL A 35 19.06 20.91 -11.87
CA VAL A 35 17.81 20.69 -11.15
C VAL A 35 17.71 19.21 -10.78
N THR A 36 17.65 18.89 -9.50
CA THR A 36 17.60 17.51 -9.00
C THR A 36 16.29 16.81 -9.34
N TYR A 37 16.27 15.48 -9.32
CA TYR A 37 15.03 14.71 -9.54
C TYR A 37 13.94 15.06 -8.53
N VAL A 38 14.29 15.37 -7.29
CA VAL A 38 13.31 15.75 -6.26
C VAL A 38 12.73 17.13 -6.49
N GLU A 39 13.52 18.08 -7.00
CA GLU A 39 13.02 19.41 -7.39
C GLU A 39 12.09 19.33 -8.60
N GLN A 40 12.41 18.53 -9.61
CA GLN A 40 11.52 18.25 -10.75
C GLN A 40 10.19 17.62 -10.27
N LEU A 41 10.25 16.67 -9.35
CA LEU A 41 9.06 16.07 -8.74
C LEU A 41 8.26 17.11 -7.95
N ALA A 42 8.92 17.97 -7.18
CA ALA A 42 8.24 19.03 -6.43
C ALA A 42 7.53 20.03 -7.34
N GLU A 43 8.13 20.37 -8.46
CA GLU A 43 7.51 21.24 -9.47
C GLU A 43 6.27 20.56 -10.08
N PHE A 44 6.37 19.27 -10.48
CA PHE A 44 5.22 18.48 -10.93
C PHE A 44 4.08 18.49 -9.90
N VAL A 45 4.40 18.24 -8.61
CA VAL A 45 3.40 18.28 -7.53
C VAL A 45 2.73 19.63 -7.42
N ASN A 46 3.50 20.71 -7.51
CA ASN A 46 2.98 22.07 -7.38
C ASN A 46 2.09 22.49 -8.56
N GLN A 47 2.48 22.13 -9.77
CA GLN A 47 1.72 22.46 -10.99
C GLN A 47 0.43 21.65 -11.11
N ALA A 48 0.37 20.42 -10.57
CA ALA A 48 -0.79 19.55 -10.66
C ALA A 48 -2.08 20.27 -10.21
N SER A 49 -3.13 20.20 -11.02
CA SER A 49 -4.42 20.81 -10.74
C SER A 49 -5.57 19.81 -10.92
N PHE A 50 -6.75 20.12 -10.38
CA PHE A 50 -7.94 19.31 -10.60
C PHE A 50 -8.30 19.17 -12.08
N ASP A 51 -8.08 20.23 -12.86
CA ASP A 51 -8.47 20.25 -14.27
C ASP A 51 -7.54 19.41 -15.16
N ASP A 52 -6.35 19.03 -14.66
CA ASP A 52 -5.42 18.12 -15.33
C ASP A 52 -5.83 16.64 -15.20
N ILE A 53 -6.78 16.33 -14.31
CA ILE A 53 -7.25 14.95 -14.10
C ILE A 53 -8.43 14.70 -15.05
N SER A 54 -8.35 13.69 -15.91
CA SER A 54 -9.46 13.32 -16.78
C SER A 54 -10.72 12.92 -16.01
N GLU A 55 -11.89 13.00 -16.63
CA GLU A 55 -13.16 12.54 -16.03
C GLU A 55 -13.08 11.05 -15.64
N ALA A 56 -12.40 10.24 -16.47
CA ALA A 56 -12.19 8.83 -16.23
C ALA A 56 -11.35 8.61 -14.95
N ALA A 57 -10.25 9.33 -14.81
CA ALA A 57 -9.39 9.22 -13.62
C ALA A 57 -10.09 9.75 -12.36
N ARG A 58 -10.86 10.85 -12.46
CA ARG A 58 -11.70 11.36 -11.34
C ARG A 58 -12.70 10.30 -10.87
N MET A 59 -13.39 9.63 -11.80
CA MET A 59 -14.34 8.56 -11.47
C MET A 59 -13.61 7.38 -10.81
N GLN A 60 -12.47 6.98 -11.36
CA GLN A 60 -11.68 5.89 -10.79
C GLN A 60 -11.14 6.22 -9.38
N LEU A 61 -10.72 7.47 -9.12
CA LEU A 61 -10.35 7.92 -7.78
C LEU A 61 -11.53 7.86 -6.80
N LYS A 62 -12.73 8.33 -7.21
CA LYS A 62 -13.94 8.24 -6.39
C LYS A 62 -14.28 6.79 -6.03
N ILE A 63 -14.18 5.87 -6.98
CA ILE A 63 -14.38 4.44 -6.74
C ILE A 63 -13.38 3.91 -5.72
N ARG A 64 -12.10 4.28 -5.81
CA ARG A 64 -11.05 3.85 -4.87
C ARG A 64 -11.21 4.46 -3.48
N ILE A 65 -11.67 5.70 -3.40
CA ILE A 65 -12.02 6.32 -2.12
C ILE A 65 -13.16 5.54 -1.45
N LEU A 66 -14.24 5.24 -2.18
CA LEU A 66 -15.37 4.47 -1.64
C LEU A 66 -14.93 3.08 -1.17
N ASP A 67 -14.17 2.38 -2.00
CA ASP A 67 -13.61 1.06 -1.70
C ASP A 67 -12.74 1.07 -0.44
N SER A 68 -11.82 2.05 -0.35
CA SER A 68 -10.91 2.20 0.79
C SER A 68 -11.64 2.58 2.09
N LEU A 69 -12.64 3.45 2.01
CA LEU A 69 -13.50 3.78 3.16
C LEU A 69 -14.31 2.54 3.59
N GLY A 70 -14.76 1.73 2.63
CA GLY A 70 -15.38 0.44 2.91
C GLY A 70 -14.45 -0.49 3.67
N CYS A 71 -13.22 -0.67 3.19
CA CYS A 71 -12.19 -1.47 3.86
C CYS A 71 -11.91 -0.93 5.27
N ALA A 72 -11.81 0.39 5.43
CA ALA A 72 -11.54 1.01 6.72
C ALA A 72 -12.68 0.77 7.73
N ILE A 73 -13.92 0.99 7.33
CA ILE A 73 -15.09 0.76 8.19
C ILE A 73 -15.22 -0.72 8.54
N GLY A 74 -15.02 -1.62 7.57
CA GLY A 74 -15.06 -3.07 7.78
C GLY A 74 -13.95 -3.62 8.69
N ALA A 75 -12.87 -2.85 8.89
CA ALA A 75 -11.77 -3.22 9.78
C ALA A 75 -11.97 -2.78 11.25
N ILE A 76 -13.01 -1.98 11.54
CA ILE A 76 -13.25 -1.47 12.89
C ILE A 76 -13.44 -2.63 13.88
N GLY A 77 -12.75 -2.54 15.02
CA GLY A 77 -12.78 -3.58 16.06
C GLY A 77 -11.85 -4.75 15.84
N SER A 78 -11.10 -4.79 14.73
CA SER A 78 -10.06 -5.80 14.53
C SER A 78 -8.92 -5.63 15.54
N GLY A 79 -8.39 -6.74 16.07
CA GLY A 79 -7.46 -6.72 17.20
C GLY A 79 -6.26 -5.78 17.04
N PRO A 80 -5.42 -5.90 15.98
CA PRO A 80 -4.27 -5.03 15.80
C PRO A 80 -4.64 -3.55 15.62
N VAL A 81 -5.74 -3.26 14.91
CA VAL A 81 -6.21 -1.88 14.69
C VAL A 81 -6.74 -1.27 15.99
N GLN A 82 -7.37 -2.07 16.84
CA GLN A 82 -7.82 -1.64 18.17
C GLN A 82 -6.63 -1.22 19.05
N LEU A 83 -5.53 -1.98 19.02
CA LEU A 83 -4.32 -1.62 19.75
C LEU A 83 -3.69 -0.29 19.26
N VAL A 84 -3.69 -0.07 17.93
CA VAL A 84 -3.27 1.23 17.36
C VAL A 84 -4.19 2.34 17.84
N ARG A 85 -5.50 2.09 17.89
CA ARG A 85 -6.48 3.05 18.38
C ARG A 85 -6.24 3.43 19.84
N GLU A 86 -6.04 2.47 20.70
CA GLU A 86 -5.77 2.67 22.14
C GLU A 86 -4.51 3.51 22.34
N GLN A 87 -3.44 3.25 21.58
CA GLN A 87 -2.21 4.03 21.63
C GLN A 87 -2.42 5.47 21.15
N VAL A 88 -3.18 5.69 20.08
CA VAL A 88 -3.48 7.03 19.57
C VAL A 88 -4.32 7.81 20.60
N GLU A 89 -5.33 7.19 21.22
CA GLU A 89 -6.16 7.81 22.25
C GLU A 89 -5.36 8.14 23.52
N GLU A 90 -4.36 7.32 23.87
CA GLU A 90 -3.47 7.57 25.02
C GLU A 90 -2.55 8.79 24.80
N PHE A 91 -2.06 8.98 23.56
CA PHE A 91 -1.05 10.00 23.27
C PHE A 91 -1.64 11.33 22.77
N ASP A 92 -2.91 11.36 22.38
CA ASP A 92 -3.48 12.51 21.65
C ASP A 92 -4.88 12.87 22.18
N GLY A 93 -5.00 14.05 22.80
CA GLY A 93 -6.25 14.49 23.45
C GLY A 93 -7.21 15.23 22.54
N ASN A 94 -6.79 16.23 21.75
CA ASN A 94 -7.63 17.16 20.99
C ASN A 94 -7.07 17.48 19.61
N GLY A 95 -7.10 16.50 18.70
CA GLY A 95 -6.58 16.67 17.35
C GLY A 95 -7.52 17.41 16.39
N SER A 96 -6.95 17.84 15.25
CA SER A 96 -7.67 18.56 14.18
C SER A 96 -8.28 17.65 13.11
N CYS A 97 -7.90 16.35 13.08
CA CYS A 97 -8.33 15.40 12.05
C CYS A 97 -9.22 14.30 12.61
N THR A 98 -10.20 13.88 11.84
CA THR A 98 -11.21 12.89 12.22
C THR A 98 -10.62 11.47 12.15
N LEU A 99 -10.92 10.68 13.18
CA LEU A 99 -10.69 9.25 13.22
C LEU A 99 -11.96 8.52 12.77
N ILE A 100 -11.84 7.61 11.79
CA ILE A 100 -12.97 6.78 11.36
C ILE A 100 -13.48 5.95 12.54
N GLY A 101 -14.78 6.01 12.81
CA GLY A 101 -15.39 5.39 14.00
C GLY A 101 -15.26 6.26 15.25
N GLN A 102 -15.42 7.57 15.10
CA GLN A 102 -15.45 8.62 16.14
C GLN A 102 -14.09 9.04 16.71
N GLY A 103 -14.00 10.25 17.21
CA GLY A 103 -12.81 10.85 17.81
C GLY A 103 -11.98 11.67 16.81
N ARG A 104 -10.96 12.31 17.35
CA ARG A 104 -10.07 13.19 16.58
C ARG A 104 -8.63 13.00 17.06
N ALA A 105 -7.66 13.26 16.18
CA ALA A 105 -6.24 13.18 16.48
C ALA A 105 -5.43 14.22 15.68
N ALA A 106 -4.14 14.36 15.97
CA ALA A 106 -3.21 15.10 15.12
C ALA A 106 -3.13 14.47 13.71
N PRO A 107 -2.75 15.22 12.67
CA PRO A 107 -2.77 14.74 11.29
C PRO A 107 -1.99 13.44 11.07
N ASP A 108 -0.81 13.33 11.65
CA ASP A 108 0.06 12.14 11.58
C ASP A 108 -0.55 10.93 12.30
N ARG A 109 -1.21 11.13 13.43
CA ARG A 109 -1.91 10.09 14.19
C ARG A 109 -3.16 9.62 13.47
N ALA A 110 -3.91 10.55 12.88
CA ALA A 110 -5.06 10.22 12.03
C ALA A 110 -4.62 9.43 10.80
N ALA A 111 -3.49 9.81 10.15
CA ALA A 111 -2.88 9.07 9.06
C ALA A 111 -2.53 7.64 9.47
N PHE A 112 -1.96 7.44 10.67
CA PHE A 112 -1.63 6.09 11.17
C PHE A 112 -2.86 5.23 11.39
N TYR A 113 -3.80 5.70 12.19
CA TYR A 113 -4.98 4.89 12.55
C TYR A 113 -5.90 4.63 11.36
N ASN A 114 -6.27 5.68 10.61
CA ASN A 114 -7.14 5.53 9.44
C ASN A 114 -6.44 4.69 8.35
N GLY A 115 -5.12 4.85 8.18
CA GLY A 115 -4.32 4.03 7.29
C GLY A 115 -4.28 2.55 7.72
N ALA A 116 -4.17 2.28 9.02
CA ALA A 116 -4.25 0.93 9.57
C ALA A 116 -5.61 0.29 9.28
N LEU A 117 -6.70 1.04 9.39
CA LEU A 117 -8.04 0.59 9.00
C LEU A 117 -8.13 0.25 7.51
N VAL A 118 -7.67 1.15 6.62
CA VAL A 118 -7.69 0.93 5.16
C VAL A 118 -6.92 -0.33 4.79
N ARG A 119 -5.76 -0.56 5.41
CA ARG A 119 -4.83 -1.64 5.03
C ARG A 119 -5.13 -2.99 5.67
N TYR A 120 -5.79 -3.03 6.83
CA TYR A 120 -5.92 -4.24 7.66
C TYR A 120 -6.58 -5.42 6.94
N LEU A 121 -7.68 -5.18 6.23
CA LEU A 121 -8.38 -6.26 5.53
C LEU A 121 -7.60 -6.82 4.34
N ASP A 122 -6.59 -6.09 3.84
CA ASP A 122 -5.89 -6.40 2.58
C ASP A 122 -6.87 -6.54 1.39
N PHE A 123 -7.87 -5.64 1.35
CA PHE A 123 -8.98 -5.69 0.42
C PHE A 123 -9.11 -4.43 -0.46
N ASN A 124 -8.20 -3.47 -0.25
CA ASN A 124 -8.05 -2.25 -1.05
C ASN A 124 -7.39 -2.53 -2.41
N ASP A 125 -7.14 -1.49 -3.19
CA ASP A 125 -6.61 -1.58 -4.55
C ASP A 125 -5.19 -2.15 -4.64
N SER A 126 -4.74 -2.34 -5.88
CA SER A 126 -3.35 -2.69 -6.19
C SER A 126 -2.93 -2.10 -7.53
N TYR A 127 -1.64 -1.85 -7.68
CA TYR A 127 -0.97 -1.57 -8.95
C TYR A 127 0.08 -2.63 -9.23
N LEU A 128 0.04 -3.21 -10.43
CA LEU A 128 0.96 -4.27 -10.85
C LEU A 128 2.01 -3.70 -11.79
N ALA A 129 3.19 -3.43 -11.27
CA ALA A 129 4.37 -3.08 -12.05
C ALA A 129 5.24 -4.32 -12.32
N LYS A 130 6.12 -4.23 -13.30
CA LYS A 130 7.08 -5.30 -13.55
C LYS A 130 8.10 -5.39 -12.41
N GLY A 131 8.02 -6.43 -11.60
CA GLY A 131 8.91 -6.65 -10.46
C GLY A 131 8.45 -6.00 -9.14
N GLU A 132 7.33 -5.26 -9.14
CA GLU A 132 6.78 -4.65 -7.93
C GLU A 132 5.25 -4.70 -7.91
N THR A 133 4.68 -4.66 -6.71
CA THR A 133 3.24 -4.50 -6.50
C THR A 133 3.05 -3.51 -5.36
N CYS A 134 2.29 -2.46 -5.58
CA CYS A 134 1.96 -1.49 -4.53
C CYS A 134 0.44 -1.30 -4.37
N HIS A 135 0.04 -0.57 -3.34
CA HIS A 135 -1.36 -0.30 -3.01
C HIS A 135 -1.56 1.22 -2.89
N PRO A 136 -1.79 1.95 -4.01
CA PRO A 136 -1.82 3.41 -3.98
C PRO A 136 -2.92 4.01 -3.09
N SER A 137 -4.01 3.27 -2.83
CA SER A 137 -5.06 3.70 -1.90
C SER A 137 -4.60 3.79 -0.44
N ASP A 138 -3.44 3.21 -0.09
CA ASP A 138 -2.82 3.41 1.23
C ASP A 138 -2.47 4.90 1.49
N ASN A 139 -2.38 5.72 0.42
CA ASN A 139 -2.21 7.17 0.51
C ASN A 139 -3.49 7.93 0.92
N LEU A 140 -4.67 7.30 0.91
CA LEU A 140 -5.92 7.98 1.22
C LEU A 140 -5.90 8.60 2.62
N ALA A 141 -5.46 7.86 3.63
CA ALA A 141 -5.53 8.31 5.02
C ALA A 141 -4.63 9.54 5.31
N PRO A 142 -3.34 9.59 4.93
CA PRO A 142 -2.50 10.76 5.14
C PRO A 142 -2.97 11.96 4.32
N VAL A 143 -3.38 11.76 3.06
CA VAL A 143 -3.88 12.86 2.20
C VAL A 143 -5.20 13.41 2.74
N LEU A 144 -6.14 12.55 3.13
CA LEU A 144 -7.42 12.98 3.74
C LEU A 144 -7.20 13.79 5.02
N ALA A 145 -6.29 13.35 5.89
CA ALA A 145 -5.95 14.07 7.11
C ALA A 145 -5.35 15.46 6.81
N ALA A 146 -4.49 15.56 5.79
CA ALA A 146 -3.89 16.83 5.39
C ALA A 146 -4.92 17.80 4.77
N VAL A 147 -5.83 17.29 3.92
CA VAL A 147 -6.91 18.11 3.33
C VAL A 147 -7.91 18.56 4.42
N GLU A 148 -8.28 17.68 5.35
CA GLU A 148 -9.15 18.06 6.48
C GLU A 148 -8.48 19.13 7.36
N TYR A 149 -7.18 18.97 7.65
CA TYR A 149 -6.39 19.95 8.40
C TYR A 149 -6.38 21.33 7.72
N SER A 150 -6.25 21.38 6.39
CA SER A 150 -6.23 22.59 5.59
C SER A 150 -7.62 23.21 5.33
N ASN A 151 -8.70 22.60 5.80
CA ASN A 151 -10.09 22.93 5.46
C ASN A 151 -10.37 22.88 3.95
N GLY A 152 -9.76 21.92 3.26
CA GLY A 152 -9.87 21.77 1.82
C GLY A 152 -11.17 21.11 1.36
N THR A 153 -11.33 21.10 0.04
CA THR A 153 -12.46 20.56 -0.70
C THR A 153 -12.21 19.15 -1.19
N GLY A 154 -13.24 18.50 -1.73
CA GLY A 154 -13.08 17.22 -2.41
C GLY A 154 -12.24 17.33 -3.70
N ARG A 155 -12.21 18.49 -4.37
CA ARG A 155 -11.29 18.73 -5.51
C ARG A 155 -9.83 18.68 -5.04
N ASP A 156 -9.53 19.28 -3.89
CA ASP A 156 -8.18 19.22 -3.29
C ASP A 156 -7.79 17.77 -2.93
N LEU A 157 -8.74 17.00 -2.36
CA LEU A 157 -8.52 15.58 -2.07
C LEU A 157 -8.23 14.78 -3.35
N LEU A 158 -9.03 14.95 -4.40
CA LEU A 158 -8.85 14.24 -5.66
C LEU A 158 -7.50 14.59 -6.30
N THR A 159 -7.11 15.87 -6.30
CA THR A 159 -5.83 16.31 -6.87
C THR A 159 -4.64 15.75 -6.10
N ALA A 160 -4.64 15.89 -4.78
CA ALA A 160 -3.55 15.41 -3.94
C ALA A 160 -3.43 13.87 -3.98
N LEU A 161 -4.57 13.17 -4.07
CA LEU A 161 -4.57 11.72 -4.20
C LEU A 161 -4.10 11.27 -5.59
N ALA A 162 -4.49 11.96 -6.67
CA ALA A 162 -3.98 11.70 -8.02
C ALA A 162 -2.45 11.85 -8.08
N VAL A 163 -1.89 12.89 -7.46
CA VAL A 163 -0.44 13.07 -7.31
C VAL A 163 0.19 11.88 -6.59
N ALA A 164 -0.34 11.48 -5.44
CA ALA A 164 0.21 10.35 -4.68
C ALA A 164 0.15 9.03 -5.48
N TYR A 165 -0.93 8.77 -6.20
CA TYR A 165 -1.06 7.61 -7.09
C TYR A 165 -0.03 7.64 -8.21
N GLN A 166 0.13 8.82 -8.87
CA GLN A 166 1.09 8.98 -9.95
C GLN A 166 2.51 8.71 -9.47
N VAL A 167 2.92 9.34 -8.37
CA VAL A 167 4.27 9.18 -7.81
C VAL A 167 4.55 7.73 -7.42
N GLN A 168 3.65 7.09 -6.67
CA GLN A 168 3.87 5.72 -6.21
C GLN A 168 3.92 4.72 -7.36
N CYS A 169 3.00 4.80 -8.30
CA CYS A 169 2.94 3.89 -9.44
C CYS A 169 4.17 4.07 -10.35
N ARG A 170 4.56 5.33 -10.64
CA ARG A 170 5.72 5.59 -11.49
C ARG A 170 7.03 5.12 -10.87
N LEU A 171 7.24 5.38 -9.59
CA LEU A 171 8.42 4.83 -8.90
C LEU A 171 8.38 3.30 -8.84
N SER A 172 7.21 2.68 -8.73
CA SER A 172 7.09 1.22 -8.82
C SER A 172 7.46 0.68 -10.21
N ASP A 173 7.19 1.44 -11.29
CA ASP A 173 7.56 1.06 -12.67
C ASP A 173 9.07 1.15 -12.93
N VAL A 174 9.71 2.26 -12.51
CA VAL A 174 11.11 2.57 -12.88
C VAL A 174 12.11 2.16 -11.82
N ALA A 175 11.70 2.05 -10.57
CA ALA A 175 12.53 1.80 -9.39
C ALA A 175 11.95 0.68 -8.51
N PRO A 176 11.78 -0.57 -9.01
CA PRO A 176 11.29 -1.68 -8.21
C PRO A 176 12.32 -2.07 -7.14
N VAL A 177 11.91 -2.11 -5.88
CA VAL A 177 12.82 -2.34 -4.73
C VAL A 177 12.74 -3.74 -4.14
N ARG A 178 11.77 -4.56 -4.57
CA ARG A 178 11.56 -5.91 -4.04
C ARG A 178 12.79 -6.79 -4.11
N ALA A 179 13.47 -6.81 -5.24
CA ALA A 179 14.67 -7.61 -5.46
C ALA A 179 15.86 -7.14 -4.59
N ALA A 180 15.89 -5.85 -4.22
CA ALA A 180 16.89 -5.29 -3.31
C ALA A 180 16.56 -5.54 -1.83
N GLY A 181 15.47 -6.24 -1.51
CA GLY A 181 15.09 -6.57 -0.14
C GLY A 181 14.26 -5.50 0.58
N PHE A 182 13.66 -4.57 -0.16
CA PHE A 182 12.78 -3.54 0.39
C PHE A 182 11.31 -3.77 0.04
N ASP A 183 10.42 -3.17 0.81
CA ASP A 183 8.97 -3.21 0.62
C ASP A 183 8.50 -2.01 -0.21
N HIS A 184 7.37 -2.15 -0.91
CA HIS A 184 6.73 -1.07 -1.67
C HIS A 184 6.41 0.19 -0.83
N THR A 185 6.45 0.09 0.48
CA THR A 185 6.36 1.23 1.41
C THR A 185 7.48 2.24 1.15
N THR A 186 8.63 1.80 0.64
CA THR A 186 9.76 2.67 0.28
C THR A 186 9.35 3.68 -0.81
N GLN A 187 8.77 3.23 -1.93
CA GLN A 187 8.21 4.16 -2.94
C GLN A 187 7.03 4.96 -2.38
N GLY A 188 6.26 4.32 -1.48
CA GLY A 188 5.15 4.96 -0.77
C GLY A 188 5.56 6.18 0.05
N SER A 189 6.77 6.20 0.61
CA SER A 189 7.26 7.34 1.40
C SER A 189 7.38 8.62 0.56
N TYR A 190 7.86 8.52 -0.67
CA TYR A 190 7.89 9.64 -1.63
C TYR A 190 6.46 10.08 -2.02
N ALA A 191 5.58 9.12 -2.28
CA ALA A 191 4.20 9.38 -2.68
C ALA A 191 3.36 10.05 -1.58
N VAL A 192 3.49 9.60 -0.34
CA VAL A 192 2.82 10.23 0.82
C VAL A 192 3.28 11.67 0.98
N ALA A 193 4.61 11.91 0.94
CA ALA A 193 5.14 13.28 1.08
C ALA A 193 4.65 14.19 -0.04
N ALA A 194 4.64 13.72 -1.29
CA ALA A 194 4.11 14.45 -2.44
C ALA A 194 2.62 14.79 -2.28
N GLY A 195 1.78 13.79 -1.99
CA GLY A 195 0.34 13.97 -1.82
C GLY A 195 -0.01 14.87 -0.62
N VAL A 196 0.67 14.71 0.53
CA VAL A 196 0.47 15.55 1.72
C VAL A 196 0.94 16.98 1.46
N SER A 197 2.07 17.18 0.75
CA SER A 197 2.55 18.51 0.35
C SER A 197 1.53 19.23 -0.52
N LYS A 198 0.95 18.53 -1.52
CA LYS A 198 -0.12 19.07 -2.36
C LYS A 198 -1.34 19.47 -1.54
N ALA A 199 -1.81 18.59 -0.65
CA ALA A 199 -2.95 18.83 0.23
C ALA A 199 -2.76 20.02 1.19
N LEU A 200 -1.52 20.27 1.62
CA LEU A 200 -1.17 21.40 2.49
C LEU A 200 -0.87 22.70 1.74
N GLY A 201 -0.83 22.68 0.40
CA GLY A 201 -0.49 23.84 -0.43
C GLY A 201 0.95 24.32 -0.21
N LEU A 202 1.91 23.41 -0.07
CA LEU A 202 3.32 23.75 0.10
C LEU A 202 3.88 24.32 -1.22
N ASN A 203 4.88 25.21 -1.10
CA ASN A 203 5.62 25.69 -2.27
C ASN A 203 6.63 24.61 -2.77
N PRO A 204 7.27 24.78 -3.96
CA PRO A 204 8.20 23.81 -4.51
C PRO A 204 9.34 23.44 -3.55
N ASP A 205 9.99 24.42 -2.90
CA ASP A 205 11.10 24.18 -1.97
C ASP A 205 10.67 23.34 -0.76
N GLN A 206 9.53 23.67 -0.14
CA GLN A 206 8.98 22.91 0.96
C GLN A 206 8.60 21.49 0.54
N THR A 207 8.04 21.34 -0.66
CA THR A 207 7.65 20.05 -1.25
C THR A 207 8.89 19.18 -1.51
N ALA A 208 9.94 19.73 -2.14
CA ALA A 208 11.20 19.05 -2.37
C ALA A 208 11.82 18.54 -1.06
N ASN A 209 11.89 19.42 -0.04
CA ASN A 209 12.41 19.05 1.27
C ASN A 209 11.57 17.96 1.96
N ALA A 210 10.24 18.04 1.91
CA ALA A 210 9.36 17.01 2.47
C ALA A 210 9.59 15.64 1.84
N ILE A 211 9.70 15.59 0.51
CA ILE A 211 9.95 14.37 -0.26
C ILE A 211 11.36 13.83 0.04
N ALA A 212 12.37 14.71 0.06
CA ALA A 212 13.76 14.34 0.34
C ALA A 212 13.93 13.73 1.74
N ILE A 213 13.35 14.34 2.77
CA ILE A 213 13.39 13.80 4.14
C ILE A 213 12.67 12.45 4.19
N SER A 214 11.48 12.36 3.59
CA SER A 214 10.68 11.12 3.61
C SER A 214 11.40 9.97 2.92
N GLY A 215 11.98 10.21 1.74
CA GLY A 215 12.71 9.20 0.97
C GLY A 215 14.00 8.73 1.64
N SER A 216 14.72 9.64 2.31
CA SER A 216 15.95 9.27 3.03
C SER A 216 15.67 8.50 4.33
N ALA A 217 14.55 8.77 5.00
CA ALA A 217 14.32 8.29 6.37
C ALA A 217 13.42 7.02 6.45
N PHE A 218 12.49 6.79 5.51
CA PHE A 218 11.41 5.80 5.72
C PHE A 218 11.44 4.69 4.67
N ASN A 219 12.48 3.86 4.72
CA ASN A 219 12.66 2.70 3.88
C ASN A 219 12.33 1.42 4.64
N ALA A 220 11.30 0.69 4.20
CA ALA A 220 10.81 -0.50 4.88
C ALA A 220 11.46 -1.78 4.32
N LEU A 221 11.85 -2.71 5.20
CA LEU A 221 12.43 -3.99 4.81
C LEU A 221 11.36 -4.97 4.32
N ARG A 222 11.68 -5.73 3.28
CA ARG A 222 10.83 -6.78 2.69
C ARG A 222 10.48 -7.91 3.66
N VAL A 223 11.27 -8.12 4.72
CA VAL A 223 11.01 -9.13 5.75
C VAL A 223 9.61 -8.99 6.38
N THR A 224 8.97 -7.82 6.28
CA THR A 224 7.57 -7.61 6.69
C THR A 224 6.58 -8.50 5.92
N ARG A 225 6.99 -9.05 4.76
CA ARG A 225 6.15 -9.80 3.82
C ARG A 225 6.64 -11.23 3.56
N THR A 226 7.78 -11.62 4.14
CA THR A 226 8.40 -12.92 3.89
C THR A 226 8.39 -13.78 5.15
N VAL A 227 8.50 -15.10 4.96
CA VAL A 227 8.55 -16.10 6.03
C VAL A 227 7.26 -16.08 6.88
N ARG A 228 7.35 -15.90 8.19
CA ARG A 228 6.19 -15.83 9.08
C ARG A 228 5.63 -14.42 9.15
N LEU A 229 4.41 -14.24 8.68
CA LEU A 229 3.74 -12.96 8.71
C LEU A 229 3.34 -12.54 10.13
N SER A 230 3.42 -11.23 10.41
CA SER A 230 3.02 -10.62 11.67
C SER A 230 2.00 -9.50 11.43
N ASN A 231 1.42 -8.98 12.50
CA ASN A 231 0.51 -7.83 12.41
C ASN A 231 1.18 -6.62 11.74
N TRP A 232 2.52 -6.52 11.79
CA TRP A 232 3.27 -5.43 11.18
C TRP A 232 3.12 -5.37 9.65
N LYS A 233 2.79 -6.49 8.98
CA LYS A 233 2.46 -6.51 7.55
C LYS A 233 1.37 -5.49 7.20
N GLY A 234 0.32 -5.36 8.02
CA GLY A 234 -0.75 -4.40 7.84
C GLY A 234 -0.46 -3.00 8.36
N LEU A 235 0.61 -2.82 9.15
CA LEU A 235 0.94 -1.57 9.83
C LEU A 235 2.17 -0.84 9.25
N ALA A 236 2.98 -1.50 8.43
CA ALA A 236 4.21 -0.92 7.89
C ALA A 236 3.96 0.34 7.06
N TYR A 237 3.01 0.28 6.11
CA TYR A 237 2.66 1.45 5.30
C TYR A 237 2.00 2.56 6.14
N PRO A 238 0.97 2.28 6.97
CA PRO A 238 0.40 3.29 7.86
C PRO A 238 1.43 3.98 8.76
N ASN A 239 2.41 3.25 9.27
CA ASN A 239 3.50 3.83 10.05
C ASN A 239 4.36 4.78 9.22
N ALA A 240 4.80 4.38 8.03
CA ALA A 240 5.54 5.26 7.14
C ALA A 240 4.71 6.49 6.75
N ALA A 241 3.41 6.31 6.44
CA ALA A 241 2.50 7.41 6.12
C ALA A 241 2.37 8.42 7.27
N SER A 242 2.28 7.95 8.52
CA SER A 242 2.30 8.81 9.72
C SER A 242 3.60 9.61 9.81
N CYS A 243 4.74 8.93 9.68
CA CYS A 243 6.05 9.57 9.75
C CYS A 243 6.28 10.59 8.62
N CYS A 244 5.92 10.23 7.38
CA CYS A 244 5.99 11.13 6.23
C CYS A 244 5.07 12.35 6.41
N THR A 245 3.87 12.16 6.96
CA THR A 245 2.97 13.27 7.30
C THR A 245 3.64 14.20 8.32
N PHE A 246 4.20 13.66 9.41
CA PHE A 246 4.89 14.44 10.42
C PHE A 246 6.04 15.27 9.83
N VAL A 247 6.93 14.67 9.04
CA VAL A 247 8.09 15.39 8.47
C VAL A 247 7.68 16.39 7.39
N THR A 248 6.58 16.17 6.68
CA THR A 248 6.00 17.16 5.74
C THR A 248 5.59 18.44 6.48
N PHE A 249 5.02 18.32 7.70
CA PHE A 249 4.76 19.48 8.55
C PHE A 249 6.04 20.14 9.06
N LEU A 250 7.16 19.42 9.21
CA LEU A 250 8.45 20.03 9.52
C LEU A 250 9.01 20.82 8.33
N ALA A 251 8.95 20.25 7.12
CA ALA A 251 9.35 20.93 5.89
C ALA A 251 8.51 22.19 5.63
N LYS A 252 7.19 22.14 5.89
CA LYS A 252 6.32 23.33 5.91
C LYS A 252 6.84 24.45 6.81
N ARG A 253 7.59 24.13 7.85
CA ARG A 253 8.19 25.09 8.80
C ARG A 253 9.61 25.48 8.44
N GLY A 254 10.16 24.96 7.34
CA GLY A 254 11.50 25.31 6.84
C GLY A 254 12.60 24.33 7.23
N ILE A 255 12.27 23.12 7.73
CA ILE A 255 13.29 22.07 7.88
C ILE A 255 13.66 21.55 6.48
N THR A 256 14.97 21.48 6.23
CA THR A 256 15.53 21.05 4.94
C THR A 256 15.95 19.58 4.94
N GLY A 257 15.90 18.95 3.76
CA GLY A 257 16.35 17.58 3.50
C GLY A 257 17.43 17.52 2.42
N PRO A 258 18.00 16.33 2.15
CA PRO A 258 19.01 16.14 1.11
C PRO A 258 18.35 16.17 -0.28
N LEU A 259 18.54 17.25 -1.05
CA LEU A 259 17.85 17.41 -2.34
C LEU A 259 18.30 16.38 -3.39
N GLU A 260 19.51 15.83 -3.28
CA GLU A 260 19.99 14.74 -4.16
C GLU A 260 19.55 13.35 -3.66
N VAL A 261 18.40 13.26 -2.99
CA VAL A 261 17.90 12.01 -2.37
C VAL A 261 17.78 10.84 -3.37
N PHE A 262 17.54 11.10 -4.64
CA PHE A 262 17.47 10.07 -5.68
C PHE A 262 18.86 9.73 -6.23
N GLU A 263 19.54 10.70 -6.82
CA GLU A 263 20.75 10.56 -7.64
C GLU A 263 22.06 10.77 -6.87
N GLY A 264 22.02 11.35 -5.68
CA GLY A 264 23.24 11.67 -4.92
C GLY A 264 23.99 10.45 -4.42
N GLU A 265 25.27 10.64 -4.05
CA GLU A 265 26.09 9.58 -3.45
C GLU A 265 25.38 8.97 -2.23
N LYS A 266 25.17 7.66 -2.24
CA LYS A 266 24.39 6.91 -1.24
C LYS A 266 22.91 7.32 -1.17
N GLY A 267 22.41 7.97 -2.22
CA GLY A 267 20.98 8.21 -2.42
C GLY A 267 20.21 6.95 -2.80
N PHE A 268 18.95 7.12 -3.15
CA PHE A 268 18.03 6.00 -3.42
C PHE A 268 18.48 5.11 -4.58
N MET A 269 19.02 5.71 -5.67
CA MET A 269 19.54 4.96 -6.82
C MET A 269 20.75 4.12 -6.43
N ASP A 270 21.70 4.71 -5.71
CA ASP A 270 22.94 4.05 -5.33
C ASP A 270 22.71 2.95 -4.28
N ALA A 271 21.90 3.24 -3.27
CA ALA A 271 21.72 2.39 -2.10
C ALA A 271 20.67 1.29 -2.28
N ILE A 272 19.62 1.49 -3.09
CA ILE A 272 18.41 0.64 -3.09
C ILE A 272 17.97 0.23 -4.50
N ALA A 273 17.62 1.20 -5.37
CA ALA A 273 16.83 0.92 -6.57
C ALA A 273 17.68 0.60 -7.82
N GLY A 274 18.96 0.96 -7.83
CA GLY A 274 19.74 1.06 -9.07
C GLY A 274 19.39 2.31 -9.86
N CYS A 275 20.14 2.57 -10.94
CA CYS A 275 19.89 3.73 -11.79
C CYS A 275 18.57 3.60 -12.54
N PHE A 276 17.81 4.67 -12.60
CA PHE A 276 16.58 4.79 -13.40
C PHE A 276 16.44 6.21 -13.95
N GLU A 277 15.60 6.37 -14.95
CA GLU A 277 15.27 7.67 -15.54
C GLU A 277 13.77 7.92 -15.39
N ILE A 278 13.41 9.15 -15.05
CA ILE A 278 12.02 9.63 -15.00
C ILE A 278 12.00 11.12 -15.36
N ASP A 279 11.09 11.48 -16.24
CA ASP A 279 10.85 12.87 -16.67
C ASP A 279 9.49 13.30 -16.10
N TRP A 280 9.52 13.96 -14.95
CA TRP A 280 8.30 14.40 -14.26
C TRP A 280 7.50 15.42 -15.07
N VAL A 281 8.11 16.16 -16.00
CA VAL A 281 7.41 17.13 -16.87
C VAL A 281 6.42 16.42 -17.82
N ARG A 282 6.70 15.16 -18.17
CA ARG A 282 5.86 14.36 -19.06
C ARG A 282 4.86 13.49 -18.35
N GLU A 283 4.88 13.46 -17.02
CA GLU A 283 3.93 12.67 -16.25
C GLU A 283 2.55 13.37 -16.21
N ASP A 284 1.52 12.54 -16.15
CA ASP A 284 0.12 12.95 -16.05
C ASP A 284 -0.47 12.62 -14.66
N LEU A 285 -1.77 12.65 -14.52
CA LEU A 285 -2.49 12.31 -13.28
C LEU A 285 -3.45 11.12 -13.48
N GLU A 286 -3.14 10.24 -14.44
CA GLU A 286 -4.05 9.19 -14.91
C GLU A 286 -3.82 7.81 -14.25
N ARG A 287 -2.81 7.63 -13.40
CA ARG A 287 -2.42 6.30 -12.86
C ARG A 287 -3.50 5.59 -12.06
N ALA A 288 -4.47 6.32 -11.52
CA ALA A 288 -5.63 5.70 -10.89
C ALA A 288 -6.40 4.77 -11.84
N THR A 289 -6.41 5.05 -13.15
CA THR A 289 -7.07 4.22 -14.16
C THR A 289 -6.36 2.89 -14.42
N ALA A 290 -5.07 2.81 -14.11
CA ALA A 290 -4.23 1.63 -14.26
C ALA A 290 -4.15 0.76 -12.99
N THR A 291 -4.79 1.18 -11.90
CA THR A 291 -4.90 0.35 -10.69
C THR A 291 -6.08 -0.60 -10.78
N ILE A 292 -6.02 -1.69 -10.04
CA ILE A 292 -7.03 -2.75 -10.00
C ILE A 292 -7.65 -2.86 -8.62
N LEU A 293 -8.92 -3.26 -8.54
CA LEU A 293 -9.64 -3.46 -7.29
C LEU A 293 -9.85 -4.96 -7.02
N LYS A 294 -9.78 -5.34 -5.76
CA LYS A 294 -10.05 -6.71 -5.33
C LYS A 294 -11.55 -6.96 -5.21
N LYS A 295 -12.05 -7.98 -5.89
CA LYS A 295 -13.43 -8.47 -5.73
C LYS A 295 -13.57 -9.35 -4.49
N TYR A 296 -12.52 -10.08 -4.16
CA TYR A 296 -12.42 -10.99 -3.03
C TYR A 296 -11.45 -10.46 -1.98
N ASN A 297 -11.74 -10.72 -0.71
CA ASN A 297 -10.88 -10.33 0.39
C ASN A 297 -9.68 -11.28 0.49
N ALA A 298 -8.72 -11.11 -0.40
CA ALA A 298 -7.55 -11.96 -0.50
C ALA A 298 -6.38 -11.23 -1.17
N GLU A 299 -5.20 -11.79 -1.10
CA GLU A 299 -4.02 -11.30 -1.78
C GLU A 299 -4.30 -11.14 -3.29
N ILE A 300 -3.73 -10.12 -3.93
CA ILE A 300 -4.11 -9.68 -5.29
C ILE A 300 -3.93 -10.76 -6.35
N HIS A 301 -2.85 -11.53 -6.30
CA HIS A 301 -2.56 -12.57 -7.31
C HIS A 301 -3.47 -13.80 -7.20
N SER A 302 -4.32 -13.88 -6.17
CA SER A 302 -5.31 -14.94 -5.98
C SER A 302 -6.67 -14.68 -6.63
N GLN A 303 -6.94 -13.46 -7.06
CA GLN A 303 -8.29 -13.04 -7.46
C GLN A 303 -8.88 -13.90 -8.59
N THR A 304 -8.08 -14.18 -9.63
CA THR A 304 -8.51 -15.08 -10.72
C THR A 304 -8.67 -16.51 -10.26
N ALA A 305 -7.83 -17.01 -9.36
CA ALA A 305 -7.97 -18.38 -8.84
C ALA A 305 -9.28 -18.56 -8.08
N ILE A 306 -9.67 -17.58 -7.27
CA ILE A 306 -10.95 -17.58 -6.54
C ILE A 306 -12.13 -17.50 -7.53
N GLU A 307 -12.08 -16.58 -8.50
CA GLU A 307 -13.10 -16.44 -9.55
C GLU A 307 -13.27 -17.74 -10.33
N CYS A 308 -12.16 -18.36 -10.73
CA CYS A 308 -12.16 -19.63 -11.46
C CYS A 308 -12.80 -20.75 -10.63
N ALA A 309 -12.45 -20.86 -9.35
CA ALA A 309 -13.01 -21.88 -8.45
C ALA A 309 -14.52 -21.71 -8.27
N LEU A 310 -15.00 -20.48 -8.08
CA LEU A 310 -16.43 -20.17 -7.94
C LEU A 310 -17.22 -20.44 -9.22
N GLN A 311 -16.68 -20.02 -10.37
CA GLN A 311 -17.32 -20.27 -11.67
C GLN A 311 -17.38 -21.77 -11.97
N LEU A 312 -16.29 -22.52 -11.73
CA LEU A 312 -16.25 -23.95 -11.98
C LEU A 312 -17.22 -24.70 -11.05
N LYS A 313 -17.28 -24.32 -9.76
CA LYS A 313 -18.27 -24.86 -8.81
C LYS A 313 -19.70 -24.67 -9.31
N ALA A 314 -20.04 -23.45 -9.75
CA ALA A 314 -21.40 -23.11 -10.19
C ALA A 314 -21.77 -23.82 -11.49
N GLN A 315 -20.89 -23.83 -12.50
CA GLN A 315 -21.10 -24.43 -13.80
C GLN A 315 -21.29 -25.95 -13.73
N GLU A 316 -20.43 -26.60 -12.94
CA GLU A 316 -20.40 -28.06 -12.83
C GLU A 316 -21.25 -28.61 -11.68
N LYS A 317 -21.87 -27.69 -10.87
CA LYS A 317 -22.66 -28.01 -9.66
C LYS A 317 -21.88 -28.91 -8.70
N LEU A 318 -20.62 -28.55 -8.43
CA LEU A 318 -19.71 -29.38 -7.66
C LEU A 318 -20.09 -29.40 -6.18
N ASP A 319 -20.13 -30.61 -5.61
CA ASP A 319 -20.05 -30.81 -4.16
C ASP A 319 -18.57 -30.92 -3.76
N SER A 320 -18.14 -30.11 -2.84
CA SER A 320 -16.74 -30.07 -2.37
C SER A 320 -16.30 -31.38 -1.72
N VAL A 321 -17.24 -32.18 -1.17
CA VAL A 321 -16.96 -33.50 -0.60
C VAL A 321 -16.49 -34.51 -1.65
N GLU A 322 -16.98 -34.38 -2.90
CA GLU A 322 -16.64 -35.25 -4.01
C GLU A 322 -15.25 -34.95 -4.61
N ILE A 323 -14.60 -33.87 -4.20
CA ILE A 323 -13.29 -33.48 -4.73
C ILE A 323 -12.21 -34.41 -4.13
N LYS A 324 -11.48 -35.08 -5.05
CA LYS A 324 -10.34 -35.92 -4.73
C LYS A 324 -9.03 -35.14 -4.76
N GLN A 325 -8.83 -34.32 -5.81
CA GLN A 325 -7.62 -33.57 -6.10
C GLN A 325 -7.95 -32.27 -6.81
N ILE A 326 -7.19 -31.20 -6.55
CA ILE A 326 -7.23 -29.93 -7.24
C ILE A 326 -5.81 -29.61 -7.73
N ASP A 327 -5.64 -29.47 -9.03
CA ASP A 327 -4.38 -29.06 -9.64
C ASP A 327 -4.56 -27.65 -10.23
N MET A 328 -3.68 -26.73 -9.86
CA MET A 328 -3.67 -25.35 -10.33
C MET A 328 -2.39 -25.03 -11.07
N GLU A 329 -2.53 -24.43 -12.24
CA GLU A 329 -1.45 -23.75 -12.95
C GLU A 329 -1.65 -22.25 -12.85
N THR A 330 -0.56 -21.51 -12.56
CA THR A 330 -0.57 -20.04 -12.42
C THR A 330 0.75 -19.45 -12.88
N PHE A 331 0.86 -18.12 -12.87
CA PHE A 331 2.10 -17.41 -13.21
C PHE A 331 3.09 -17.39 -12.02
N ASP A 332 4.39 -17.25 -12.32
CA ASP A 332 5.48 -17.38 -11.35
C ASP A 332 5.29 -16.50 -10.11
N VAL A 333 4.90 -15.23 -10.29
CA VAL A 333 4.73 -14.30 -9.16
C VAL A 333 3.69 -14.80 -8.15
N ALA A 334 2.54 -15.32 -8.62
CA ALA A 334 1.53 -15.91 -7.74
C ALA A 334 2.05 -17.17 -7.04
N TYR A 335 2.76 -18.03 -7.79
CA TYR A 335 3.35 -19.25 -7.22
C TYR A 335 4.35 -18.94 -6.11
N HIS A 336 5.29 -18.02 -6.34
CA HIS A 336 6.34 -17.71 -5.38
C HIS A 336 5.82 -17.00 -4.12
N ILE A 337 4.79 -16.12 -4.26
CA ILE A 337 4.26 -15.36 -3.11
C ILE A 337 3.24 -16.18 -2.31
N ILE A 338 2.26 -16.81 -2.97
CA ILE A 338 1.09 -17.39 -2.31
C ILE A 338 0.83 -18.86 -2.67
N GLY A 339 1.62 -19.45 -3.56
CA GLY A 339 1.45 -20.81 -4.07
C GLY A 339 2.33 -21.88 -3.41
N GLY A 340 3.30 -21.50 -2.57
CA GLY A 340 4.23 -22.43 -1.94
C GLY A 340 5.64 -22.40 -2.54
N GLY A 341 6.00 -21.34 -3.31
CA GLY A 341 7.34 -21.12 -3.82
C GLY A 341 8.27 -20.45 -2.80
N ASP A 342 8.93 -19.34 -3.18
CA ASP A 342 10.01 -18.71 -2.40
C ASP A 342 9.57 -18.21 -1.00
N GLU A 343 8.30 -17.81 -0.85
CA GLU A 343 7.76 -17.35 0.44
C GLU A 343 7.24 -18.48 1.34
N GLY A 344 7.62 -19.75 1.06
CA GLY A 344 7.45 -20.92 1.93
C GLY A 344 6.11 -21.66 1.78
N ASP A 345 5.94 -22.70 2.59
CA ASP A 345 4.75 -23.55 2.59
C ASP A 345 3.48 -22.76 2.89
N LYS A 346 2.48 -22.93 2.05
CA LYS A 346 1.16 -22.27 2.14
C LYS A 346 0.04 -23.24 2.55
N THR A 347 0.38 -24.46 2.97
CA THR A 347 -0.60 -25.47 3.45
C THR A 347 -0.75 -25.50 4.97
N ALA A 348 0.17 -24.86 5.71
CA ALA A 348 0.09 -24.70 7.16
C ALA A 348 -0.52 -23.32 7.49
N VAL A 349 -1.84 -23.26 7.66
CA VAL A 349 -2.60 -22.00 7.83
C VAL A 349 -3.32 -22.00 9.16
N SER A 350 -3.05 -21.02 10.01
CA SER A 350 -3.63 -20.87 11.35
C SER A 350 -4.08 -19.44 11.70
N THR A 351 -3.55 -18.43 11.00
CA THR A 351 -3.83 -17.00 11.22
C THR A 351 -4.49 -16.37 9.99
N LYS A 352 -5.09 -15.19 10.19
CA LYS A 352 -5.67 -14.41 9.09
C LYS A 352 -4.61 -14.04 8.03
N GLU A 353 -3.44 -13.60 8.49
CA GLU A 353 -2.34 -13.17 7.64
C GLU A 353 -1.75 -14.34 6.81
N GLU A 354 -1.75 -15.55 7.33
CA GLU A 354 -1.37 -16.76 6.59
C GLU A 354 -2.47 -17.16 5.59
N ALA A 355 -3.74 -17.08 6.01
CA ALA A 355 -4.89 -17.50 5.22
C ALA A 355 -5.11 -16.64 3.96
N ASP A 356 -5.03 -15.31 4.08
CA ASP A 356 -5.23 -14.40 2.95
C ASP A 356 -4.06 -14.42 1.94
N HIS A 357 -2.95 -15.10 2.29
CA HIS A 357 -1.74 -15.31 1.47
C HIS A 357 -1.49 -16.79 1.15
N SER A 358 -2.54 -17.62 1.14
CA SER A 358 -2.47 -19.05 0.81
C SER A 358 -3.46 -19.41 -0.31
N LEU A 359 -2.96 -19.65 -1.53
CA LEU A 359 -3.79 -20.15 -2.62
C LEU A 359 -4.52 -21.46 -2.27
N PRO A 360 -3.88 -22.47 -1.61
CA PRO A 360 -4.58 -23.66 -1.17
C PRO A 360 -5.78 -23.35 -0.26
N TYR A 361 -5.61 -22.44 0.70
CA TYR A 361 -6.70 -22.02 1.58
C TYR A 361 -7.81 -21.29 0.81
N LEU A 362 -7.44 -20.29 -0.02
CA LEU A 362 -8.37 -19.43 -0.74
C LEU A 362 -9.24 -20.22 -1.73
N ILE A 363 -8.65 -21.14 -2.47
CA ILE A 363 -9.39 -22.05 -3.37
C ILE A 363 -10.34 -22.94 -2.55
N SER A 364 -9.86 -23.49 -1.42
CA SER A 364 -10.66 -24.38 -0.59
C SER A 364 -11.85 -23.66 0.03
N VAL A 365 -11.66 -22.48 0.60
CA VAL A 365 -12.76 -21.75 1.22
C VAL A 365 -13.74 -21.21 0.18
N ALA A 366 -13.27 -20.81 -1.00
CA ALA A 366 -14.14 -20.45 -2.13
C ALA A 366 -15.04 -21.62 -2.55
N LEU A 367 -14.50 -22.81 -2.66
CA LEU A 367 -15.26 -24.02 -3.00
C LEU A 367 -16.22 -24.45 -1.89
N LEU A 368 -15.85 -24.31 -0.62
CA LEU A 368 -16.71 -24.68 0.50
C LEU A 368 -17.83 -23.67 0.71
N ASP A 369 -17.49 -22.41 0.84
CA ASP A 369 -18.41 -21.34 1.29
C ASP A 369 -19.08 -20.58 0.14
N GLY A 370 -18.55 -20.68 -1.10
CA GLY A 370 -19.06 -19.94 -2.24
C GLY A 370 -18.71 -18.45 -2.22
N GLN A 371 -17.77 -18.05 -1.35
CA GLN A 371 -17.31 -16.67 -1.20
C GLN A 371 -15.95 -16.61 -0.51
N VAL A 372 -15.26 -15.47 -0.64
CA VAL A 372 -14.05 -15.13 0.13
C VAL A 372 -14.19 -13.67 0.60
N MET A 373 -14.59 -13.49 1.85
CA MET A 373 -14.91 -12.22 2.50
C MET A 373 -14.33 -12.24 3.93
N PRO A 374 -14.42 -11.16 4.73
CA PRO A 374 -13.83 -11.11 6.08
C PRO A 374 -14.26 -12.27 7.00
N GLU A 375 -15.47 -12.81 6.84
CA GLU A 375 -16.00 -13.91 7.66
C GLU A 375 -15.21 -15.22 7.49
N GLN A 376 -14.52 -15.39 6.34
CA GLN A 376 -13.70 -16.55 6.08
C GLN A 376 -12.38 -16.56 6.87
N TYR A 377 -12.04 -15.46 7.55
CA TYR A 377 -10.76 -15.32 8.26
C TYR A 377 -10.88 -15.35 9.78
N THR A 378 -12.02 -15.81 10.32
CA THR A 378 -12.10 -16.11 11.76
C THR A 378 -11.25 -17.35 12.09
N VAL A 379 -10.68 -17.40 13.29
CA VAL A 379 -9.84 -18.52 13.73
C VAL A 379 -10.63 -19.85 13.64
N GLU A 380 -11.90 -19.81 14.02
CA GLU A 380 -12.80 -20.98 13.96
C GLU A 380 -12.98 -21.47 12.53
N ARG A 381 -13.08 -20.54 11.53
CA ARG A 381 -13.24 -20.94 10.14
C ARG A 381 -11.96 -21.46 9.54
N ILE A 382 -10.82 -20.82 9.81
CA ILE A 382 -9.51 -21.22 9.32
C ILE A 382 -9.16 -22.64 9.81
N THR A 383 -9.36 -22.91 11.10
CA THR A 383 -8.95 -24.18 11.73
C THR A 383 -9.96 -25.32 11.54
N ARG A 384 -11.09 -25.08 10.89
CA ARG A 384 -12.13 -26.10 10.71
C ARG A 384 -11.66 -27.24 9.81
N GLY A 385 -11.97 -28.47 10.20
CA GLY A 385 -11.45 -29.68 9.56
C GLY A 385 -11.79 -29.87 8.11
N ASP A 386 -12.93 -29.33 7.62
CA ASP A 386 -13.31 -29.38 6.20
C ASP A 386 -12.36 -28.53 5.33
N VAL A 387 -12.00 -27.33 5.79
CA VAL A 387 -11.03 -26.47 5.10
C VAL A 387 -9.63 -27.09 5.15
N GLN A 388 -9.18 -27.48 6.36
CA GLN A 388 -7.87 -28.09 6.55
C GLN A 388 -7.71 -29.37 5.73
N GLY A 389 -8.78 -30.16 5.58
CA GLY A 389 -8.76 -31.36 4.76
C GLY A 389 -8.81 -31.11 3.25
N LEU A 390 -9.44 -30.01 2.81
CA LEU A 390 -9.53 -29.69 1.39
C LEU A 390 -8.25 -28.99 0.88
N LEU A 391 -7.65 -28.07 1.66
CA LEU A 391 -6.45 -27.37 1.25
C LEU A 391 -5.24 -28.31 1.03
N GLN A 392 -5.18 -29.45 1.74
CA GLN A 392 -4.14 -30.46 1.51
C GLN A 392 -4.28 -31.21 0.18
N LYS A 393 -5.40 -31.05 -0.52
CA LYS A 393 -5.63 -31.66 -1.84
C LYS A 393 -5.29 -30.70 -2.99
N VAL A 394 -4.86 -29.49 -2.69
CA VAL A 394 -4.51 -28.47 -3.68
C VAL A 394 -3.03 -28.55 -4.00
N SER A 395 -2.71 -28.77 -5.27
CA SER A 395 -1.34 -28.76 -5.79
C SER A 395 -1.21 -27.58 -6.78
N ILE A 396 -0.18 -26.78 -6.60
CA ILE A 396 0.02 -25.56 -7.41
C ILE A 396 1.38 -25.66 -8.11
N ARG A 397 1.39 -25.28 -9.38
CA ARG A 397 2.62 -25.22 -10.19
C ARG A 397 2.67 -23.95 -11.04
N PRO A 398 3.87 -23.41 -11.29
CA PRO A 398 4.04 -22.29 -12.21
C PRO A 398 3.93 -22.76 -13.65
N SER A 399 3.50 -21.83 -14.53
CA SER A 399 3.46 -22.00 -15.99
C SER A 399 4.21 -20.86 -16.66
N GLY A 400 5.24 -21.18 -17.44
CA GLY A 400 5.98 -20.19 -18.21
C GLY A 400 5.11 -19.46 -19.25
N GLU A 401 4.09 -20.14 -19.81
CA GLU A 401 3.10 -19.49 -20.68
C GLU A 401 2.35 -18.40 -19.95
N PHE A 402 1.86 -18.69 -18.73
CA PHE A 402 1.10 -17.74 -17.92
C PHE A 402 1.97 -16.60 -17.41
N SER A 403 3.22 -16.88 -17.05
CA SER A 403 4.19 -15.88 -16.59
C SER A 403 4.50 -14.84 -17.67
N ASN A 404 4.54 -15.25 -18.95
CA ASN A 404 4.74 -14.33 -20.08
C ASN A 404 3.55 -13.41 -20.34
N ARG A 405 2.35 -13.77 -19.88
CA ARG A 405 1.12 -12.97 -20.01
C ARG A 405 0.95 -11.96 -18.86
N PHE A 406 1.55 -12.23 -17.70
CA PHE A 406 1.55 -11.33 -16.55
C PHE A 406 2.51 -10.12 -16.80
N PRO A 407 2.20 -8.87 -16.39
CA PRO A 407 1.02 -8.41 -15.63
C PRO A 407 -0.19 -7.96 -16.49
N LYS A 408 -0.14 -8.11 -17.82
CA LYS A 408 -1.25 -7.72 -18.71
C LYS A 408 -2.50 -8.56 -18.49
N GLU A 409 -2.31 -9.79 -18.06
CA GLU A 409 -3.33 -10.74 -17.64
C GLU A 409 -2.90 -11.39 -16.31
N MET A 410 -3.84 -11.99 -15.60
CA MET A 410 -3.59 -12.82 -14.42
C MET A 410 -4.11 -14.24 -14.63
N PRO A 411 -3.50 -15.01 -15.53
CA PRO A 411 -4.06 -16.30 -15.94
C PRO A 411 -3.93 -17.37 -14.86
N CYS A 412 -4.96 -18.19 -14.73
CA CYS A 412 -4.91 -19.43 -13.99
C CYS A 412 -5.75 -20.53 -14.66
N ARG A 413 -5.36 -21.79 -14.44
CA ARG A 413 -6.13 -22.96 -14.83
C ARG A 413 -6.32 -23.84 -13.59
N LEU A 414 -7.59 -24.14 -13.27
CA LEU A 414 -7.95 -25.11 -12.25
C LEU A 414 -8.44 -26.39 -12.91
N THR A 415 -7.89 -27.52 -12.49
CA THR A 415 -8.34 -28.87 -12.88
C THR A 415 -8.70 -29.64 -11.63
N MET A 416 -9.95 -30.11 -11.54
CA MET A 416 -10.44 -30.86 -10.38
C MET A 416 -10.78 -32.29 -10.81
N THR A 417 -10.21 -33.25 -10.07
CA THR A 417 -10.52 -34.68 -10.20
C THR A 417 -11.48 -35.05 -9.08
N LEU A 418 -12.65 -35.61 -9.44
CA LEU A 418 -13.65 -36.05 -8.51
C LEU A 418 -13.43 -37.53 -8.09
N ARG A 419 -14.02 -37.96 -6.98
CA ARG A 419 -13.91 -39.33 -6.45
C ARG A 419 -14.42 -40.38 -7.42
N ASN A 420 -15.41 -40.04 -8.27
CA ASN A 420 -15.94 -40.91 -9.32
C ASN A 420 -15.07 -41.00 -10.59
N GLY A 421 -13.92 -40.29 -10.60
CA GLY A 421 -13.00 -40.25 -11.74
C GLY A 421 -13.33 -39.17 -12.78
N ARG A 422 -14.41 -38.41 -12.64
CA ARG A 422 -14.73 -37.28 -13.52
C ARG A 422 -13.67 -36.18 -13.30
N VAL A 423 -13.18 -35.60 -14.41
CA VAL A 423 -12.26 -34.46 -14.40
C VAL A 423 -12.97 -33.27 -15.02
N VAL A 424 -12.89 -32.13 -14.37
CA VAL A 424 -13.41 -30.84 -14.84
C VAL A 424 -12.28 -29.81 -14.80
N SER A 425 -12.22 -28.92 -15.78
CA SER A 425 -11.16 -27.92 -15.89
C SER A 425 -11.68 -26.60 -16.43
N LYS A 426 -11.09 -25.50 -15.98
CA LYS A 426 -11.38 -24.16 -16.45
C LYS A 426 -10.13 -23.30 -16.40
N GLU A 427 -9.94 -22.49 -17.45
CA GLU A 427 -8.95 -21.43 -17.50
C GLU A 427 -9.65 -20.08 -17.55
N ILE A 428 -9.13 -19.11 -16.82
CA ILE A 428 -9.49 -17.70 -16.91
C ILE A 428 -8.24 -16.84 -16.82
N HIS A 429 -8.31 -15.59 -17.26
CA HIS A 429 -7.16 -14.68 -17.35
C HIS A 429 -7.40 -13.32 -16.71
N ASP A 430 -8.61 -13.06 -16.24
CA ASP A 430 -9.01 -11.84 -15.56
C ASP A 430 -10.18 -12.07 -14.58
N TYR A 431 -10.60 -11.01 -13.90
CA TYR A 431 -11.74 -11.04 -12.98
C TYR A 431 -12.39 -9.63 -12.93
N PRO A 432 -13.67 -9.50 -12.51
CA PRO A 432 -14.29 -8.19 -12.30
C PRO A 432 -13.55 -7.35 -11.23
N GLY A 433 -12.89 -6.29 -11.66
CA GLY A 433 -11.97 -5.44 -10.89
C GLY A 433 -10.58 -5.33 -11.50
N PHE A 434 -10.24 -6.19 -12.47
CA PHE A 434 -8.99 -6.11 -13.23
C PHE A 434 -9.04 -5.01 -14.31
N ILE A 435 -7.89 -4.67 -14.90
CA ILE A 435 -7.78 -3.59 -15.91
C ILE A 435 -8.72 -3.84 -17.10
N THR A 436 -8.86 -5.09 -17.55
CA THR A 436 -9.72 -5.49 -18.68
C THR A 436 -11.21 -5.50 -18.33
N GLN A 437 -11.53 -5.58 -17.04
CA GLN A 437 -12.89 -5.56 -16.50
C GLN A 437 -12.96 -4.63 -15.27
N PRO A 438 -12.79 -3.30 -15.45
CA PRO A 438 -12.76 -2.36 -14.32
C PRO A 438 -14.04 -2.44 -13.48
N MET A 439 -13.89 -2.33 -12.17
CA MET A 439 -15.02 -2.29 -11.25
C MET A 439 -15.86 -1.03 -11.49
N SER A 440 -17.17 -1.19 -11.72
CA SER A 440 -18.07 -0.06 -11.84
C SER A 440 -18.38 0.56 -10.47
N TRP A 441 -19.00 1.74 -10.47
CA TRP A 441 -19.49 2.38 -9.24
C TRP A 441 -20.46 1.46 -8.47
N GLU A 442 -21.37 0.82 -9.17
CA GLU A 442 -22.38 -0.06 -8.58
C GLU A 442 -21.74 -1.28 -7.90
N MET A 443 -20.75 -1.89 -8.54
CA MET A 443 -20.00 -3.01 -7.96
C MET A 443 -19.19 -2.58 -6.74
N ALA A 444 -18.55 -1.41 -6.80
CA ALA A 444 -17.82 -0.85 -5.65
C ALA A 444 -18.77 -0.51 -4.49
N PHE A 445 -19.94 0.02 -4.79
CA PHE A 445 -20.97 0.32 -3.80
C PHE A 445 -21.53 -0.95 -3.16
N GLU A 446 -21.80 -2.00 -3.94
CA GLU A 446 -22.23 -3.31 -3.41
C GLU A 446 -21.18 -3.90 -2.46
N LYS A 447 -19.90 -3.85 -2.84
CA LYS A 447 -18.79 -4.25 -1.96
C LYS A 447 -18.76 -3.39 -0.69
N PHE A 448 -18.85 -2.07 -0.83
CA PHE A 448 -18.89 -1.12 0.29
C PHE A 448 -20.05 -1.43 1.24
N GLU A 449 -21.28 -1.59 0.71
CA GLU A 449 -22.44 -1.92 1.52
C GLU A 449 -22.22 -3.21 2.32
N ARG A 450 -21.73 -4.24 1.66
CA ARG A 450 -21.55 -5.56 2.26
C ARG A 450 -20.58 -5.54 3.43
N ILE A 451 -19.42 -4.89 3.28
CA ILE A 451 -18.39 -4.90 4.33
C ILE A 451 -18.66 -3.90 5.45
N THR A 452 -19.49 -2.87 5.20
CA THR A 452 -19.79 -1.83 6.20
C THR A 452 -21.11 -2.06 6.93
N ALA A 453 -21.98 -2.94 6.44
CA ALA A 453 -23.29 -3.20 7.04
C ALA A 453 -23.25 -3.52 8.55
N PRO A 454 -22.26 -4.25 9.09
CA PRO A 454 -22.19 -4.51 10.54
C PRO A 454 -21.93 -3.27 11.41
N PHE A 455 -21.45 -2.17 10.83
CA PHE A 455 -20.97 -0.97 11.53
C PHE A 455 -21.77 0.29 11.22
N THR A 456 -22.74 0.21 10.30
CA THR A 456 -23.44 1.38 9.76
C THR A 456 -24.89 1.08 9.46
N THR A 457 -25.73 2.11 9.51
CA THR A 457 -27.10 2.04 8.97
C THR A 457 -27.08 2.21 7.43
N ALA A 458 -28.15 1.77 6.74
CA ALA A 458 -28.29 2.00 5.30
C ALA A 458 -28.26 3.51 4.95
N SER A 459 -28.89 4.36 5.77
CA SER A 459 -28.84 5.81 5.58
C SER A 459 -27.41 6.37 5.66
N SER A 460 -26.62 5.92 6.65
CA SER A 460 -25.20 6.34 6.79
C SER A 460 -24.37 5.91 5.59
N ARG A 461 -24.56 4.67 5.10
CA ARG A 461 -23.87 4.16 3.90
C ARG A 461 -24.16 5.00 2.66
N ASN A 462 -25.47 5.27 2.43
CA ASN A 462 -25.88 6.10 1.29
C ASN A 462 -25.29 7.51 1.39
N SER A 463 -25.33 8.14 2.58
CA SER A 463 -24.76 9.48 2.76
C SER A 463 -23.26 9.52 2.48
N ILE A 464 -22.49 8.52 2.91
CA ILE A 464 -21.04 8.42 2.61
C ILE A 464 -20.83 8.22 1.11
N ALA A 465 -21.56 7.30 0.47
CA ALA A 465 -21.44 7.03 -0.95
C ALA A 465 -21.82 8.25 -1.80
N ASP A 466 -22.89 8.95 -1.45
CA ASP A 466 -23.32 10.17 -2.14
C ASP A 466 -22.28 11.29 -2.02
N ALA A 467 -21.68 11.48 -0.82
CA ALA A 467 -20.61 12.43 -0.63
C ALA A 467 -19.37 12.09 -1.50
N VAL A 468 -19.00 10.82 -1.58
CA VAL A 468 -17.88 10.37 -2.42
C VAL A 468 -18.22 10.52 -3.91
N LYS A 469 -19.43 10.17 -4.34
CA LYS A 469 -19.87 10.31 -5.73
C LYS A 469 -19.83 11.76 -6.20
N ASN A 470 -20.23 12.68 -5.33
CA ASN A 470 -20.27 14.13 -5.59
C ASN A 470 -19.03 14.86 -5.04
N MET A 471 -17.90 14.20 -4.93
CA MET A 471 -16.67 14.70 -4.29
C MET A 471 -16.25 16.08 -4.81
N ASP A 472 -16.45 16.36 -6.10
CA ASP A 472 -16.06 17.63 -6.74
C ASP A 472 -16.71 18.87 -6.09
N SER A 473 -17.83 18.70 -5.38
CA SER A 473 -18.61 19.77 -4.74
C SER A 473 -18.65 19.68 -3.21
N VAL A 474 -17.97 18.71 -2.60
CA VAL A 474 -18.02 18.46 -1.17
C VAL A 474 -16.91 19.18 -0.43
N GLN A 475 -17.21 19.78 0.74
CA GLN A 475 -16.19 20.14 1.72
C GLN A 475 -15.73 18.89 2.46
N ILE A 476 -14.42 18.68 2.62
CA ILE A 476 -13.93 17.44 3.24
C ILE A 476 -14.45 17.26 4.67
N ARG A 477 -14.68 18.33 5.41
CA ARG A 477 -15.30 18.25 6.73
C ARG A 477 -16.71 17.67 6.72
N ASP A 478 -17.48 17.89 5.65
CA ASP A 478 -18.82 17.31 5.55
C ASP A 478 -18.75 15.79 5.37
N LEU A 479 -17.79 15.30 4.58
CA LEU A 479 -17.52 13.87 4.45
C LEU A 479 -17.05 13.27 5.79
N THR A 480 -16.03 13.89 6.43
CA THR A 480 -15.45 13.34 7.65
C THR A 480 -16.41 13.36 8.85
N GLN A 481 -17.36 14.31 8.88
CA GLN A 481 -18.46 14.30 9.88
C GLN A 481 -19.32 13.05 9.80
N LEU A 482 -19.52 12.46 8.61
CA LEU A 482 -20.30 11.23 8.47
C LEU A 482 -19.67 10.05 9.21
N PHE A 483 -18.35 10.07 9.44
CA PHE A 483 -17.63 9.01 10.15
C PHE A 483 -17.96 8.95 11.65
N HIS A 484 -18.55 10.00 12.22
CA HIS A 484 -19.04 9.99 13.61
C HIS A 484 -20.26 9.11 13.81
N ASN A 485 -21.00 8.78 12.74
CA ASN A 485 -22.18 7.92 12.78
C ASN A 485 -21.85 6.43 12.61
N ILE A 486 -20.56 6.07 12.58
CA ILE A 486 -20.11 4.70 12.46
C ILE A 486 -20.07 4.06 13.86
N GLU A 487 -20.76 2.93 14.01
CA GLU A 487 -20.84 2.21 15.28
C GLU A 487 -19.54 1.43 15.54
N ARG A 488 -19.04 1.54 16.77
CA ARG A 488 -17.96 0.66 17.22
C ARG A 488 -18.58 -0.54 17.95
N PRO A 489 -18.11 -1.77 17.68
CA PRO A 489 -18.44 -2.88 18.55
C PRO A 489 -17.96 -2.55 19.97
N HIS A 490 -18.83 -2.70 20.96
CA HIS A 490 -18.40 -2.58 22.36
C HIS A 490 -17.23 -3.53 22.61
N SER A 491 -16.10 -3.00 23.03
CA SER A 491 -14.88 -3.78 23.26
C SER A 491 -15.15 -4.86 24.32
N LYS A 492 -15.31 -6.11 23.88
CA LYS A 492 -14.98 -7.22 24.77
C LYS A 492 -13.45 -7.14 24.93
N ARG A 493 -12.98 -6.89 26.17
CA ARG A 493 -11.55 -6.83 26.48
C ARG A 493 -10.85 -7.97 25.77
N PRO A 494 -9.74 -7.74 25.05
CA PRO A 494 -9.04 -8.81 24.38
C PRO A 494 -8.66 -9.88 25.41
N VAL A 495 -8.96 -11.13 25.08
CA VAL A 495 -8.46 -12.28 25.84
C VAL A 495 -6.94 -12.16 25.78
N LYS A 496 -6.30 -12.00 26.96
CA LYS A 496 -4.84 -11.95 27.06
C LYS A 496 -4.28 -13.17 26.32
N ALA A 497 -3.45 -12.93 25.32
CA ALA A 497 -2.71 -14.01 24.66
C ALA A 497 -2.02 -14.87 25.72
N PRO A 498 -2.07 -16.20 25.62
CA PRO A 498 -1.38 -17.06 26.55
C PRO A 498 0.11 -16.72 26.53
N ARG A 499 0.68 -16.43 27.70
CA ARG A 499 2.13 -16.27 27.83
C ARG A 499 2.78 -17.58 27.38
N VAL A 500 3.50 -17.54 26.26
CA VAL A 500 4.38 -18.65 25.88
C VAL A 500 5.39 -18.80 27.01
N GLY A 501 5.25 -19.85 27.80
CA GLY A 501 6.19 -20.18 28.84
C GLY A 501 7.56 -20.39 28.23
N LYS A 502 8.55 -19.67 28.75
CA LYS A 502 9.96 -20.07 28.57
C LYS A 502 10.15 -21.36 29.33
N GLU A 503 10.23 -22.48 28.64
CA GLU A 503 10.97 -23.62 29.16
C GLU A 503 12.45 -23.38 28.83
N VAL A 504 13.25 -23.47 29.91
CA VAL A 504 14.69 -23.27 29.96
C VAL A 504 15.40 -24.46 29.28
#